data_c2541a77ffaa4f0bdbce082ce6928eb0
#
_entry.id   c2541a77ffaa4f0bdbce082ce6928eb0
#
_cell.length_a   1.000
_cell.length_b   1.000
_cell.length_c   1.000
_cell.angle_alpha   90.00
_cell.angle_beta   90.00
_cell.angle_gamma   90.00
#
_symmetry.space_group_name_H-M   'P 1'
#
loop_
_entity.id
_entity.type
_entity.pdbx_description
1 polymer ?
#
loop_
_entity_poly.entity_id
_entity_poly.type
_entity_poly.pdbx_seq_one_letter_code
_entity_poly.pdbx_strand_id
1 'polypeptide(L)'
;MKEHQLKNVHQLQSYFIRRIDDFLTSKGRTLVGWDEIMDGGLAKNAVVMNWRGIEVSKKALAQGNPVVLTSDCYIDNYQGLPDYEPQANGGYLPLKKLYNYNLEKEALADASVEKSKVLGTQANLWAEHVGSTEHSEYMLFPRLLALAEISWTNDKLKDWDSFMRRTQHFMQRMDVMGIHYARSVYQVVPTVENKEGNIYLKLECEVPNADIRYALGDTPIEKGEKYTAPIAIKATTIYKAAVFSANATNTITYGQITFHKAIGKPVSYSPLYHKSYQGQGEGTLTNVIRGTKNFHDGQWLGWLGDDVTLTLDLGETTEVSEVRIGAMDAQSSGIYFPERLTVALSADGKNYREVA
;
A
#
# COMPACT_ATOMS: atom_id res chain seq x y z
N MET A 1 -27.05 -24.90 18.14
CA MET A 1 -27.40 -25.02 16.73
C MET A 1 -28.66 -25.88 16.50
N LYS A 2 -28.72 -27.11 16.95
CA LYS A 2 -29.88 -28.01 16.72
C LYS A 2 -31.18 -27.42 17.27
N GLU A 3 -31.17 -26.89 18.49
CA GLU A 3 -32.32 -26.29 19.17
C GLU A 3 -32.97 -25.13 18.38
N HIS A 4 -32.16 -24.32 17.71
CA HIS A 4 -32.58 -23.17 16.90
C HIS A 4 -32.58 -23.43 15.39
N GLN A 5 -32.47 -24.69 14.98
CA GLN A 5 -32.45 -25.13 13.57
C GLN A 5 -31.40 -24.39 12.69
N LEU A 6 -30.26 -24.01 13.30
CA LEU A 6 -29.18 -23.30 12.61
C LEU A 6 -28.30 -24.31 11.84
N LYS A 7 -28.08 -24.04 10.56
CA LYS A 7 -27.41 -24.94 9.60
C LYS A 7 -25.88 -24.89 9.66
N ASN A 8 -25.31 -23.73 10.05
CA ASN A 8 -23.86 -23.52 10.06
C ASN A 8 -23.47 -22.43 11.07
N VAL A 9 -22.16 -22.22 11.24
CA VAL A 9 -21.58 -21.25 12.19
C VAL A 9 -21.95 -19.80 11.85
N HIS A 10 -22.11 -19.46 10.57
CA HIS A 10 -22.50 -18.10 10.17
C HIS A 10 -23.94 -17.81 10.60
N GLN A 11 -24.85 -18.79 10.52
CA GLN A 11 -26.20 -18.62 11.06
C GLN A 11 -26.23 -18.54 12.59
N LEU A 12 -25.31 -19.21 13.28
CA LEU A 12 -25.16 -19.08 14.73
C LEU A 12 -24.68 -17.69 15.10
N GLN A 13 -23.69 -17.14 14.39
CA GLN A 13 -23.22 -15.76 14.56
C GLN A 13 -24.37 -14.77 14.34
N SER A 14 -25.09 -14.90 13.23
CA SER A 14 -26.23 -14.04 12.91
C SER A 14 -27.35 -14.14 13.95
N TYR A 15 -27.63 -15.33 14.49
CA TYR A 15 -28.57 -15.50 15.59
C TYR A 15 -28.12 -14.75 16.84
N PHE A 16 -26.84 -14.85 17.20
CA PHE A 16 -26.26 -14.13 18.34
C PHE A 16 -26.35 -12.61 18.13
N ILE A 17 -25.93 -12.11 16.96
CA ILE A 17 -25.97 -10.68 16.64
C ILE A 17 -27.39 -10.12 16.67
N ARG A 18 -28.38 -10.84 16.13
CA ARG A 18 -29.79 -10.42 16.20
C ARG A 18 -30.30 -10.27 17.65
N ARG A 19 -29.91 -11.18 18.54
CA ARG A 19 -30.28 -11.04 19.96
C ARG A 19 -29.66 -9.82 20.63
N ILE A 20 -28.41 -9.47 20.23
CA ILE A 20 -27.77 -8.24 20.69
C ILE A 20 -28.48 -7.01 20.09
N ASP A 21 -28.82 -7.03 18.79
CA ASP A 21 -29.58 -5.96 18.12
C ASP A 21 -30.93 -5.72 18.80
N ASP A 22 -31.70 -6.77 19.08
CA ASP A 22 -32.98 -6.70 19.79
C ASP A 22 -32.80 -6.06 21.19
N PHE A 23 -31.76 -6.49 21.92
CA PHE A 23 -31.45 -5.92 23.23
C PHE A 23 -31.10 -4.43 23.14
N LEU A 24 -30.20 -4.04 22.21
CA LEU A 24 -29.81 -2.64 22.01
C LEU A 24 -30.99 -1.77 21.59
N THR A 25 -31.83 -2.27 20.68
CA THR A 25 -33.04 -1.60 20.21
C THR A 25 -34.03 -1.39 21.37
N SER A 26 -34.19 -2.39 22.28
CA SER A 26 -35.03 -2.25 23.49
C SER A 26 -34.54 -1.17 24.46
N LYS A 27 -33.24 -0.76 24.32
CA LYS A 27 -32.64 0.32 25.12
C LYS A 27 -32.54 1.64 24.31
N GLY A 28 -33.18 1.74 23.14
CA GLY A 28 -33.16 2.92 22.28
C GLY A 28 -31.76 3.17 21.67
N ARG A 29 -31.00 2.12 21.42
CA ARG A 29 -29.67 2.16 20.81
C ARG A 29 -29.68 1.40 19.48
N THR A 30 -28.78 1.78 18.59
CA THR A 30 -28.58 1.12 17.29
C THR A 30 -27.31 0.28 17.36
N LEU A 31 -27.38 -0.95 16.86
CA LEU A 31 -26.22 -1.81 16.66
C LEU A 31 -25.31 -1.21 15.57
N VAL A 32 -24.02 -1.06 15.87
CA VAL A 32 -22.97 -0.77 14.89
C VAL A 32 -21.97 -1.92 14.97
N GLY A 33 -21.66 -2.55 13.86
CA GLY A 33 -20.72 -3.66 13.84
C GLY A 33 -19.86 -3.67 12.58
N TRP A 34 -18.70 -4.29 12.72
CA TRP A 34 -17.86 -4.61 11.58
C TRP A 34 -18.63 -5.49 10.60
N ASP A 35 -18.23 -5.50 9.34
CA ASP A 35 -19.01 -6.11 8.26
C ASP A 35 -19.18 -7.63 8.35
N GLU A 36 -18.50 -8.32 9.30
CA GLU A 36 -18.76 -9.72 9.65
C GLU A 36 -20.17 -9.94 10.18
N ILE A 37 -20.86 -8.91 10.70
CA ILE A 37 -22.26 -9.02 11.10
C ILE A 37 -23.20 -9.36 9.93
N MET A 38 -22.72 -9.24 8.70
CA MET A 38 -23.44 -9.63 7.49
C MET A 38 -23.39 -11.14 7.22
N ASP A 39 -22.38 -11.83 7.78
CA ASP A 39 -22.17 -13.24 7.53
C ASP A 39 -23.31 -14.08 8.18
N GLY A 40 -24.13 -14.74 7.35
CA GLY A 40 -25.29 -15.50 7.83
C GLY A 40 -26.59 -14.72 7.98
N GLY A 41 -26.60 -13.44 7.67
CA GLY A 41 -27.78 -12.57 7.62
C GLY A 41 -27.71 -11.34 8.52
N LEU A 42 -27.88 -10.18 7.92
CA LEU A 42 -27.77 -8.87 8.56
C LEU A 42 -29.05 -8.52 9.36
N ALA A 43 -28.90 -7.93 10.54
CA ALA A 43 -30.02 -7.37 11.31
C ALA A 43 -30.54 -6.09 10.62
N LYS A 44 -31.86 -5.92 10.58
CA LYS A 44 -32.54 -4.91 9.76
C LYS A 44 -32.11 -3.46 10.03
N ASN A 45 -31.81 -3.14 11.29
CA ASN A 45 -31.49 -1.77 11.73
C ASN A 45 -30.00 -1.55 11.99
N ALA A 46 -29.17 -2.58 11.82
CA ALA A 46 -27.74 -2.48 12.09
C ALA A 46 -27.03 -1.55 11.12
N VAL A 47 -26.08 -0.78 11.63
CA VAL A 47 -25.11 -0.02 10.84
C VAL A 47 -23.89 -0.90 10.58
N VAL A 48 -23.42 -0.94 9.33
CA VAL A 48 -22.27 -1.75 8.92
C VAL A 48 -21.05 -0.87 8.77
N MET A 49 -19.98 -1.19 9.52
CA MET A 49 -18.64 -0.63 9.32
C MET A 49 -17.87 -1.56 8.39
N ASN A 50 -17.63 -1.12 7.15
CA ASN A 50 -16.97 -1.96 6.16
C ASN A 50 -15.45 -1.88 6.27
N TRP A 51 -14.76 -3.01 6.29
CA TRP A 51 -13.32 -3.08 6.17
C TRP A 51 -12.83 -4.03 5.07
N ARG A 52 -13.66 -4.99 4.67
CA ARG A 52 -13.37 -5.98 3.62
C ARG A 52 -13.58 -5.44 2.20
N GLY A 53 -13.65 -4.12 2.02
CA GLY A 53 -13.74 -3.46 0.74
C GLY A 53 -15.14 -2.90 0.42
N ILE A 54 -15.17 -1.98 -0.54
CA ILE A 54 -16.36 -1.17 -0.88
C ILE A 54 -17.58 -2.01 -1.33
N GLU A 55 -17.34 -3.20 -1.92
CA GLU A 55 -18.42 -4.09 -2.37
C GLU A 55 -19.27 -4.61 -1.21
N VAL A 56 -18.71 -4.68 -0.01
CA VAL A 56 -19.47 -5.05 1.20
C VAL A 56 -20.43 -3.92 1.57
N SER A 57 -19.99 -2.65 1.49
CA SER A 57 -20.86 -1.49 1.70
C SER A 57 -22.02 -1.46 0.69
N LYS A 58 -21.75 -1.72 -0.59
CA LYS A 58 -22.82 -1.80 -1.61
C LYS A 58 -23.87 -2.85 -1.26
N LYS A 59 -23.45 -4.03 -0.78
CA LYS A 59 -24.37 -5.09 -0.35
C LYS A 59 -25.21 -4.69 0.87
N ALA A 60 -24.63 -3.99 1.84
CA ALA A 60 -25.35 -3.49 3.01
C ALA A 60 -26.37 -2.42 2.60
N LEU A 61 -25.95 -1.45 1.80
CA LEU A 61 -26.80 -0.38 1.27
C LEU A 61 -27.96 -0.93 0.44
N ALA A 62 -27.74 -1.94 -0.41
CA ALA A 62 -28.79 -2.61 -1.18
C ALA A 62 -29.83 -3.32 -0.28
N GLN A 63 -29.49 -3.68 0.95
CA GLN A 63 -30.41 -4.20 1.95
C GLN A 63 -31.10 -3.09 2.78
N GLY A 64 -30.77 -1.82 2.51
CA GLY A 64 -31.31 -0.66 3.21
C GLY A 64 -30.59 -0.33 4.51
N ASN A 65 -29.48 -0.98 4.84
CA ASN A 65 -28.71 -0.73 6.05
C ASN A 65 -27.76 0.46 5.86
N PRO A 66 -27.63 1.35 6.87
CA PRO A 66 -26.62 2.41 6.83
C PRO A 66 -25.20 1.84 6.95
N VAL A 67 -24.23 2.57 6.36
CA VAL A 67 -22.81 2.18 6.40
C VAL A 67 -21.91 3.30 6.91
N VAL A 68 -20.80 2.93 7.56
CA VAL A 68 -19.63 3.76 7.80
C VAL A 68 -18.50 3.20 6.94
N LEU A 69 -17.89 4.05 6.11
CA LEU A 69 -16.86 3.65 5.16
C LEU A 69 -15.49 3.66 5.85
N THR A 70 -14.90 2.48 6.02
CA THR A 70 -13.61 2.32 6.70
C THR A 70 -12.58 1.58 5.84
N SER A 71 -13.00 0.97 4.73
CA SER A 71 -12.09 0.27 3.83
C SER A 71 -10.99 1.20 3.33
N ASP A 72 -9.78 0.69 3.27
CA ASP A 72 -8.58 1.40 2.83
C ASP A 72 -8.13 2.61 3.69
N CYS A 73 -8.88 2.96 4.76
CA CYS A 73 -8.53 4.03 5.70
C CYS A 73 -7.75 3.51 6.91
N TYR A 74 -6.80 2.62 6.70
CA TYR A 74 -5.97 2.01 7.75
C TYR A 74 -4.69 2.84 7.95
N ILE A 75 -4.73 3.74 8.93
CA ILE A 75 -3.61 4.64 9.25
C ILE A 75 -2.56 4.01 10.17
N ASP A 76 -2.66 2.73 10.46
CA ASP A 76 -1.61 1.86 11.00
C ASP A 76 -0.65 1.32 9.93
N ASN A 77 -0.92 1.57 8.64
CA ASN A 77 -0.02 1.30 7.53
C ASN A 77 1.09 2.34 7.41
N TYR A 78 2.17 1.98 6.73
CA TYR A 78 3.26 2.91 6.41
C TYR A 78 2.76 4.12 5.60
N GLN A 79 3.24 5.30 5.93
CA GLN A 79 2.92 6.52 5.18
C GLN A 79 4.07 7.03 4.30
N GLY A 80 5.28 6.55 4.52
CA GLY A 80 6.47 6.74 3.70
C GLY A 80 7.13 5.41 3.37
N LEU A 81 8.36 5.46 2.87
CA LEU A 81 9.15 4.26 2.57
C LEU A 81 9.51 3.54 3.88
N PRO A 82 9.20 2.23 4.02
CA PRO A 82 9.31 1.51 5.30
C PRO A 82 10.68 1.56 5.97
N ASP A 83 11.77 1.67 5.19
CA ASP A 83 13.12 1.74 5.73
C ASP A 83 13.43 3.06 6.47
N TYR A 84 12.55 4.05 6.33
CA TYR A 84 12.66 5.39 6.93
C TYR A 84 11.55 5.69 7.93
N GLU A 85 10.67 4.74 8.17
CA GLU A 85 9.48 4.87 9.01
C GLU A 85 9.61 4.05 10.29
N PRO A 86 8.97 4.45 11.39
CA PRO A 86 8.75 3.55 12.52
C PRO A 86 8.00 2.30 12.05
N GLN A 87 8.12 1.22 12.80
CA GLN A 87 7.41 -0.02 12.47
C GLN A 87 5.91 0.21 12.38
N ALA A 88 5.30 -0.30 11.31
CA ALA A 88 3.88 -0.19 11.03
C ALA A 88 3.32 -1.53 10.53
N ASN A 89 2.02 -1.64 10.36
CA ASN A 89 1.39 -2.77 9.69
C ASN A 89 1.71 -2.73 8.18
N GLY A 90 2.02 -3.83 7.55
CA GLY A 90 2.68 -3.95 6.24
C GLY A 90 2.06 -3.26 5.01
N GLY A 91 0.95 -2.52 5.15
CA GLY A 91 0.34 -1.75 4.05
C GLY A 91 1.04 -0.41 3.78
N TYR A 92 0.65 0.27 2.69
CA TYR A 92 1.19 1.58 2.31
C TYR A 92 0.06 2.57 2.01
N LEU A 93 -0.08 3.58 2.86
CA LEU A 93 -1.09 4.62 2.77
C LEU A 93 -0.47 6.00 2.98
N PRO A 94 0.20 6.56 1.95
CA PRO A 94 0.70 7.94 1.99
C PRO A 94 -0.44 8.95 2.01
N LEU A 95 -0.14 10.19 2.40
CA LEU A 95 -1.12 11.26 2.59
C LEU A 95 -1.96 11.51 1.33
N LYS A 96 -1.31 11.59 0.16
CA LYS A 96 -1.97 11.86 -1.13
C LYS A 96 -2.91 10.71 -1.55
N LYS A 97 -2.53 9.47 -1.23
CA LYS A 97 -3.38 8.32 -1.53
C LYS A 97 -4.69 8.41 -0.73
N LEU A 98 -4.61 8.69 0.59
CA LEU A 98 -5.80 8.87 1.42
C LEU A 98 -6.64 10.08 0.97
N TYR A 99 -6.00 11.22 0.67
CA TYR A 99 -6.68 12.41 0.14
C TYR A 99 -7.46 12.14 -1.15
N ASN A 100 -6.96 11.25 -2.00
CA ASN A 100 -7.59 10.92 -3.28
C ASN A 100 -8.77 9.94 -3.15
N TYR A 101 -9.02 9.36 -1.96
CA TYR A 101 -10.15 8.47 -1.79
C TYR A 101 -11.48 9.21 -1.97
N ASN A 102 -12.39 8.55 -2.67
CA ASN A 102 -13.76 8.99 -2.85
C ASN A 102 -14.72 7.83 -2.55
N LEU A 103 -14.63 7.35 -1.32
CA LEU A 103 -15.36 6.16 -0.85
C LEU A 103 -16.88 6.34 -0.95
N GLU A 104 -17.38 7.55 -0.71
CA GLU A 104 -18.81 7.84 -0.87
C GLU A 104 -19.27 7.62 -2.31
N LYS A 105 -18.54 8.17 -3.29
CA LYS A 105 -18.87 7.99 -4.71
C LYS A 105 -18.81 6.52 -5.13
N GLU A 106 -17.82 5.79 -4.64
CA GLU A 106 -17.67 4.37 -4.92
C GLU A 106 -18.80 3.54 -4.31
N ALA A 107 -19.20 3.84 -3.06
CA ALA A 107 -20.31 3.18 -2.38
C ALA A 107 -21.66 3.46 -3.07
N LEU A 108 -21.83 4.66 -3.59
CA LEU A 108 -23.06 5.13 -4.26
C LEU A 108 -23.00 4.98 -5.80
N ALA A 109 -22.10 4.17 -6.34
CA ALA A 109 -22.02 3.93 -7.78
C ALA A 109 -23.32 3.32 -8.37
N ASP A 110 -24.16 2.70 -7.53
CA ASP A 110 -25.49 2.25 -7.88
C ASP A 110 -26.52 3.35 -7.54
N ALA A 111 -27.20 3.87 -8.56
CA ALA A 111 -28.18 4.96 -8.44
C ALA A 111 -29.45 4.62 -7.61
N SER A 112 -29.64 3.35 -7.25
CA SER A 112 -30.78 2.89 -6.43
C SER A 112 -30.63 3.12 -4.93
N VAL A 113 -29.45 3.56 -4.48
CA VAL A 113 -29.09 3.68 -3.07
C VAL A 113 -29.27 5.10 -2.55
N GLU A 114 -29.89 5.26 -1.40
CA GLU A 114 -30.04 6.56 -0.74
C GLU A 114 -28.72 7.05 -0.15
N LYS A 115 -28.25 8.22 -0.55
CA LYS A 115 -27.06 8.88 -0.02
C LYS A 115 -27.10 9.03 1.50
N SER A 116 -28.25 9.26 2.10
CA SER A 116 -28.46 9.40 3.55
C SER A 116 -28.06 8.17 4.36
N LYS A 117 -27.91 7.02 3.71
CA LYS A 117 -27.45 5.77 4.33
C LYS A 117 -25.95 5.68 4.45
N VAL A 118 -25.17 6.50 3.75
CA VAL A 118 -23.74 6.64 3.97
C VAL A 118 -23.52 7.66 5.09
N LEU A 119 -23.16 7.18 6.29
CA LEU A 119 -23.05 8.01 7.49
C LEU A 119 -21.75 8.81 7.54
N GLY A 120 -20.75 8.39 6.78
CA GLY A 120 -19.44 9.03 6.71
C GLY A 120 -18.29 8.03 6.58
N THR A 121 -17.08 8.53 6.85
CA THR A 121 -15.84 7.75 6.79
C THR A 121 -15.16 7.67 8.15
N GLN A 122 -14.37 6.62 8.38
CA GLN A 122 -13.57 6.43 9.57
C GLN A 122 -12.18 5.90 9.19
N ALA A 123 -11.13 6.42 9.83
CA ALA A 123 -9.81 5.80 9.78
C ALA A 123 -9.57 4.96 11.02
N ASN A 124 -8.78 3.90 10.86
CA ASN A 124 -8.45 2.94 11.91
C ASN A 124 -6.95 2.99 12.21
N LEU A 125 -6.61 3.09 13.48
CA LEU A 125 -5.25 2.92 14.00
C LEU A 125 -5.25 1.73 14.96
N TRP A 126 -4.86 0.56 14.45
CA TRP A 126 -4.67 -0.63 15.26
C TRP A 126 -3.30 -0.58 15.94
N ALA A 127 -3.23 -1.08 17.16
CA ALA A 127 -2.09 -0.80 18.04
C ALA A 127 -1.02 -1.90 18.09
N GLU A 128 -1.06 -2.89 17.21
CA GLU A 128 -0.13 -4.02 17.20
C GLU A 128 1.33 -3.58 17.14
N HIS A 129 1.61 -2.48 16.45
CA HIS A 129 2.95 -1.92 16.29
C HIS A 129 3.10 -0.52 16.91
N VAL A 130 2.07 0.02 17.55
CA VAL A 130 2.07 1.38 18.11
C VAL A 130 2.35 1.32 19.60
N GLY A 131 3.60 1.57 19.98
CA GLY A 131 4.08 1.37 21.36
C GLY A 131 4.08 2.61 22.25
N SER A 132 3.84 3.82 21.71
CA SER A 132 3.86 5.07 22.49
C SER A 132 2.90 6.12 21.95
N THR A 133 2.70 7.20 22.72
CA THR A 133 1.89 8.35 22.30
C THR A 133 2.52 9.03 21.09
N GLU A 134 3.83 9.22 21.10
CA GLU A 134 4.58 9.85 19.99
C GLU A 134 4.45 9.03 18.70
N HIS A 135 4.49 7.69 18.83
CA HIS A 135 4.24 6.81 17.68
C HIS A 135 2.80 6.93 17.19
N SER A 136 1.82 7.02 18.09
CA SER A 136 0.42 7.24 17.72
C SER A 136 0.25 8.55 16.96
N GLU A 137 0.82 9.64 17.45
CA GLU A 137 0.79 10.96 16.81
C GLU A 137 1.44 10.92 15.42
N TYR A 138 2.59 10.24 15.31
CA TYR A 138 3.27 10.01 14.05
C TYR A 138 2.36 9.29 13.04
N MET A 139 1.70 8.22 13.45
CA MET A 139 0.81 7.45 12.58
C MET A 139 -0.45 8.21 12.21
N LEU A 140 -1.00 9.04 13.12
CA LEU A 140 -2.21 9.82 12.90
C LEU A 140 -1.97 11.00 11.94
N PHE A 141 -0.91 11.76 12.16
CA PHE A 141 -0.68 13.00 11.44
C PHE A 141 0.43 12.90 10.38
N PRO A 142 0.23 13.57 9.22
CA PRO A 142 -0.87 14.48 8.85
C PRO A 142 -2.11 13.80 8.26
N ARG A 143 -2.19 12.46 8.22
CA ARG A 143 -3.28 11.72 7.53
C ARG A 143 -4.68 12.03 8.05
N LEU A 144 -4.85 12.33 9.34
CA LEU A 144 -6.14 12.79 9.86
C LEU A 144 -6.63 14.10 9.23
N LEU A 145 -5.71 14.96 8.76
CA LEU A 145 -6.11 16.15 8.01
C LEU A 145 -6.71 15.77 6.65
N ALA A 146 -6.16 14.76 5.98
CA ALA A 146 -6.73 14.24 4.74
C ALA A 146 -8.08 13.57 4.98
N LEU A 147 -8.23 12.79 6.06
CA LEU A 147 -9.52 12.20 6.43
C LEU A 147 -10.58 13.28 6.67
N ALA A 148 -10.22 14.35 7.40
CA ALA A 148 -11.12 15.48 7.61
C ALA A 148 -11.50 16.14 6.28
N GLU A 149 -10.55 16.36 5.38
CA GLU A 149 -10.80 16.97 4.08
C GLU A 149 -11.78 16.13 3.25
N ILE A 150 -11.56 14.82 3.11
CA ILE A 150 -12.45 13.94 2.32
C ILE A 150 -13.83 13.75 2.95
N SER A 151 -13.94 13.95 4.28
CA SER A 151 -15.21 13.81 5.00
C SER A 151 -16.09 15.08 4.95
N TRP A 152 -15.47 16.26 4.88
CA TRP A 152 -16.16 17.53 5.01
C TRP A 152 -16.18 18.37 3.72
N THR A 153 -15.27 18.11 2.78
CA THR A 153 -15.13 18.89 1.55
C THR A 153 -15.82 18.18 0.39
N ASN A 154 -16.66 18.89 -0.34
CA ASN A 154 -17.22 18.36 -1.57
C ASN A 154 -16.10 18.00 -2.55
N ASP A 155 -16.17 16.83 -3.16
CA ASP A 155 -15.13 16.28 -4.04
C ASP A 155 -14.75 17.27 -5.19
N LYS A 156 -15.72 18.02 -5.72
CA LYS A 156 -15.48 19.03 -6.75
C LYS A 156 -14.67 20.25 -6.29
N LEU A 157 -14.54 20.43 -4.98
CA LEU A 157 -13.80 21.54 -4.36
C LEU A 157 -12.45 21.11 -3.81
N LYS A 158 -12.13 19.82 -3.91
CA LYS A 158 -10.82 19.31 -3.49
C LYS A 158 -9.72 19.83 -4.42
N ASP A 159 -8.68 20.39 -3.83
CA ASP A 159 -7.50 20.90 -4.51
C ASP A 159 -6.26 20.52 -3.70
N TRP A 160 -5.41 19.67 -4.28
CA TRP A 160 -4.25 19.12 -3.58
C TRP A 160 -3.26 20.18 -3.17
N ASP A 161 -2.97 21.16 -4.03
CA ASP A 161 -1.98 22.21 -3.74
C ASP A 161 -2.46 23.12 -2.62
N SER A 162 -3.74 23.45 -2.61
CA SER A 162 -4.37 24.19 -1.51
C SER A 162 -4.36 23.40 -0.21
N PHE A 163 -4.72 22.11 -0.29
CA PHE A 163 -4.69 21.22 0.88
C PHE A 163 -3.28 21.12 1.46
N MET A 164 -2.26 20.90 0.63
CA MET A 164 -0.87 20.81 1.08
C MET A 164 -0.36 22.12 1.71
N ARG A 165 -0.69 23.29 1.16
CA ARG A 165 -0.35 24.58 1.80
C ARG A 165 -0.96 24.66 3.20
N ARG A 166 -2.24 24.32 3.38
CA ARG A 166 -2.91 24.32 4.69
C ARG A 166 -2.30 23.28 5.63
N THR A 167 -1.98 22.10 5.13
CA THR A 167 -1.32 21.04 5.89
C THR A 167 0.04 21.50 6.40
N GLN A 168 0.86 22.15 5.58
CA GLN A 168 2.17 22.68 6.00
C GLN A 168 2.05 23.75 7.08
N HIS A 169 1.04 24.63 7.00
CA HIS A 169 0.75 25.58 8.09
C HIS A 169 0.30 24.87 9.37
N PHE A 170 -0.48 23.81 9.24
CA PHE A 170 -0.92 23.02 10.39
C PHE A 170 0.27 22.28 11.04
N MET A 171 1.20 21.75 10.24
CA MET A 171 2.44 21.13 10.73
C MET A 171 3.24 22.11 11.61
N GLN A 172 3.37 23.39 11.21
CA GLN A 172 4.02 24.42 12.03
C GLN A 172 3.32 24.63 13.37
N ARG A 173 1.98 24.53 13.42
CA ARG A 173 1.23 24.56 14.68
C ARG A 173 1.48 23.33 15.52
N MET A 174 1.55 22.17 14.90
CA MET A 174 1.88 20.91 15.59
C MET A 174 3.29 20.96 16.20
N ASP A 175 4.27 21.58 15.51
CA ASP A 175 5.60 21.83 16.08
C ASP A 175 5.51 22.64 17.39
N VAL A 176 4.72 23.71 17.41
CA VAL A 176 4.50 24.53 18.61
C VAL A 176 3.77 23.78 19.72
N MET A 177 2.86 22.87 19.35
CA MET A 177 2.09 22.05 20.30
C MET A 177 2.88 20.83 20.81
N GLY A 178 4.06 20.55 20.27
CA GLY A 178 4.87 19.38 20.61
C GLY A 178 4.31 18.06 20.10
N ILE A 179 3.51 18.08 19.03
CA ILE A 179 2.93 16.87 18.41
C ILE A 179 3.93 16.25 17.46
N HIS A 180 4.20 14.95 17.61
CA HIS A 180 5.14 14.18 16.80
C HIS A 180 4.47 13.67 15.52
N TYR A 181 4.33 14.50 14.51
CA TYR A 181 3.74 14.12 13.23
C TYR A 181 4.79 13.63 12.22
N ALA A 182 4.36 12.79 11.27
CA ALA A 182 5.22 12.31 10.21
C ALA A 182 5.53 13.41 9.19
N ARG A 183 6.78 13.40 8.72
CA ARG A 183 7.25 14.30 7.65
C ARG A 183 7.44 13.55 6.32
N SER A 184 6.84 12.38 6.21
CA SER A 184 6.94 11.47 5.04
C SER A 184 6.50 12.12 3.73
N VAL A 185 5.65 13.16 3.79
CA VAL A 185 5.26 13.95 2.61
C VAL A 185 6.45 14.61 1.90
N TYR A 186 7.56 14.84 2.61
CA TYR A 186 8.80 15.39 2.06
C TYR A 186 9.78 14.30 1.59
N GLN A 187 9.46 13.04 1.84
CA GLN A 187 10.31 11.94 1.42
C GLN A 187 10.28 11.80 -0.10
N VAL A 188 11.46 11.66 -0.70
CA VAL A 188 11.56 11.40 -2.13
C VAL A 188 11.34 9.91 -2.36
N VAL A 189 10.34 9.58 -3.17
CA VAL A 189 10.01 8.21 -3.57
C VAL A 189 10.60 7.97 -4.97
N PRO A 190 11.59 7.09 -5.10
CA PRO A 190 12.17 6.75 -6.38
C PRO A 190 11.31 5.69 -7.08
N THR A 191 11.16 5.83 -8.37
CA THR A 191 10.66 4.78 -9.26
C THR A 191 11.60 4.60 -10.45
N VAL A 192 11.65 3.39 -10.98
CA VAL A 192 12.49 3.10 -12.13
C VAL A 192 11.59 2.68 -13.30
N GLU A 193 11.78 3.33 -14.44
CA GLU A 193 11.08 3.00 -15.68
C GLU A 193 12.06 2.38 -16.67
N ASN A 194 11.65 1.28 -17.29
CA ASN A 194 12.36 0.70 -18.44
C ASN A 194 11.57 1.05 -19.70
N LYS A 195 12.15 1.89 -20.55
CA LYS A 195 11.59 2.27 -21.84
C LYS A 195 12.50 1.74 -22.96
N GLU A 196 12.08 0.65 -23.58
CA GLU A 196 12.80 0.03 -24.70
C GLU A 196 14.28 -0.28 -24.38
N GLY A 197 14.55 -0.77 -23.18
CA GLY A 197 15.90 -1.09 -22.70
C GLY A 197 16.65 0.09 -22.08
N ASN A 198 16.09 1.31 -22.12
CA ASN A 198 16.66 2.48 -21.45
C ASN A 198 16.07 2.61 -20.05
N ILE A 199 16.93 2.68 -19.06
CA ILE A 199 16.55 2.78 -17.65
C ILE A 199 16.53 4.24 -17.22
N TYR A 200 15.42 4.67 -16.64
CA TYR A 200 15.21 6.02 -16.13
C TYR A 200 14.85 5.98 -14.65
N LEU A 201 15.57 6.74 -13.84
CA LEU A 201 15.20 7.00 -12.44
C LEU A 201 14.29 8.22 -12.38
N LYS A 202 13.07 8.02 -11.87
CA LYS A 202 12.09 9.06 -11.62
C LYS A 202 12.00 9.30 -10.11
N LEU A 203 11.95 10.57 -9.73
CA LEU A 203 11.91 11.01 -8.33
C LEU A 203 10.67 11.85 -8.10
N GLU A 204 9.86 11.46 -7.11
CA GLU A 204 8.64 12.17 -6.76
C GLU A 204 8.56 12.41 -5.24
N CYS A 205 7.84 13.44 -4.82
CA CYS A 205 7.39 13.58 -3.45
C CYS A 205 5.95 14.14 -3.42
N GLU A 206 5.29 14.07 -2.29
CA GLU A 206 3.89 14.49 -2.18
C GLU A 206 3.73 16.03 -2.14
N VAL A 207 4.78 16.76 -1.77
CA VAL A 207 4.76 18.23 -1.74
C VAL A 207 4.82 18.78 -3.16
N PRO A 208 3.83 19.58 -3.59
CA PRO A 208 3.84 20.19 -4.92
C PRO A 208 5.03 21.12 -5.10
N ASN A 209 5.66 21.07 -6.29
CA ASN A 209 6.78 21.92 -6.67
C ASN A 209 7.99 21.88 -5.71
N ALA A 210 8.19 20.75 -5.01
CA ALA A 210 9.33 20.58 -4.12
C ALA A 210 10.66 20.72 -4.84
N ASP A 211 11.65 21.35 -4.20
CA ASP A 211 13.03 21.38 -4.68
C ASP A 211 13.69 20.01 -4.42
N ILE A 212 13.42 19.04 -5.29
CA ILE A 212 14.06 17.74 -5.23
C ILE A 212 15.45 17.85 -5.82
N ARG A 213 16.47 17.39 -5.07
CA ARG A 213 17.84 17.25 -5.57
C ARG A 213 18.27 15.80 -5.50
N TYR A 214 19.18 15.44 -6.39
CA TYR A 214 19.73 14.10 -6.46
C TYR A 214 21.24 14.13 -6.71
N ALA A 215 21.90 13.07 -6.31
CA ALA A 215 23.30 12.81 -6.59
C ALA A 215 23.50 11.35 -6.97
N LEU A 216 24.38 11.08 -7.92
CA LEU A 216 24.75 9.73 -8.35
C LEU A 216 26.16 9.38 -7.87
N GLY A 217 26.40 8.08 -7.65
CA GLY A 217 27.67 7.56 -7.17
C GLY A 217 28.04 8.15 -5.81
N ASP A 218 29.32 8.50 -5.66
CA ASP A 218 29.87 9.00 -4.39
C ASP A 218 29.62 10.50 -4.16
N THR A 219 29.00 11.20 -5.11
CA THR A 219 28.70 12.63 -4.98
C THR A 219 27.85 12.90 -3.74
N PRO A 220 28.23 13.80 -2.82
CA PRO A 220 27.40 14.20 -1.68
C PRO A 220 26.11 14.88 -2.14
N ILE A 221 24.99 14.66 -1.43
CA ILE A 221 23.69 15.23 -1.80
C ILE A 221 23.66 16.76 -1.74
N GLU A 222 24.49 17.39 -0.93
CA GLU A 222 24.64 18.85 -0.82
C GLU A 222 25.17 19.46 -2.12
N LYS A 223 25.85 18.65 -2.93
CA LYS A 223 26.33 18.99 -4.28
C LYS A 223 25.42 18.44 -5.37
N GLY A 224 24.26 17.90 -4.97
CA GLY A 224 23.30 17.28 -5.88
C GLY A 224 22.69 18.26 -6.87
N GLU A 225 22.35 17.73 -8.03
CA GLU A 225 21.67 18.47 -9.09
C GLU A 225 20.17 18.59 -8.79
N LYS A 226 19.56 19.67 -9.26
CA LYS A 226 18.11 19.83 -9.19
C LYS A 226 17.43 18.83 -10.14
N TYR A 227 16.47 18.08 -9.60
CA TYR A 227 15.68 17.16 -10.42
C TYR A 227 14.62 17.94 -11.22
N THR A 228 14.65 17.80 -12.54
CA THR A 228 13.71 18.45 -13.45
C THR A 228 13.08 17.49 -14.45
N ALA A 229 13.66 16.31 -14.62
CA ALA A 229 13.19 15.28 -15.54
C ALA A 229 13.75 13.90 -15.15
N PRO A 230 13.17 12.79 -15.62
CA PRO A 230 13.70 11.46 -15.39
C PRO A 230 15.17 11.31 -15.79
N ILE A 231 15.98 10.72 -14.92
CA ILE A 231 17.43 10.62 -15.05
C ILE A 231 17.76 9.33 -15.80
N ALA A 232 18.43 9.43 -16.95
CA ALA A 232 18.89 8.25 -17.68
C ALA A 232 20.04 7.57 -16.93
N ILE A 233 19.89 6.30 -16.60
CA ILE A 233 20.89 5.48 -15.92
C ILE A 233 21.47 4.48 -16.92
N LYS A 234 22.80 4.47 -17.07
CA LYS A 234 23.49 3.68 -18.10
C LYS A 234 24.39 2.57 -17.54
N ALA A 235 24.61 2.57 -16.23
CA ALA A 235 25.44 1.59 -15.54
C ALA A 235 24.98 1.44 -14.09
N THR A 236 25.42 0.37 -13.44
CA THR A 236 25.22 0.18 -11.99
C THR A 236 25.66 1.43 -11.24
N THR A 237 24.75 2.01 -10.47
CA THR A 237 25.00 3.21 -9.68
C THR A 237 24.19 3.25 -8.42
N ILE A 238 24.71 3.89 -7.39
CA ILE A 238 23.92 4.35 -6.25
C ILE A 238 23.35 5.73 -6.53
N TYR A 239 22.18 6.01 -5.99
CA TYR A 239 21.60 7.34 -6.00
C TYR A 239 21.25 7.80 -4.60
N LYS A 240 21.24 9.11 -4.42
CA LYS A 240 20.77 9.82 -3.24
C LYS A 240 19.77 10.85 -3.71
N ALA A 241 18.67 11.05 -3.01
CA ALA A 241 17.69 12.07 -3.34
C ALA A 241 17.09 12.66 -2.06
N ALA A 242 16.84 13.96 -2.05
CA ALA A 242 16.23 14.65 -0.93
C ALA A 242 15.45 15.88 -1.40
N VAL A 243 14.47 16.31 -0.59
CA VAL A 243 13.80 17.60 -0.75
C VAL A 243 14.57 18.67 0.03
N PHE A 244 14.91 19.76 -0.67
CA PHE A 244 15.56 20.91 -0.08
C PHE A 244 14.54 22.02 0.14
N SER A 245 13.97 22.08 1.34
CA SER A 245 13.06 23.16 1.74
C SER A 245 13.21 23.46 3.23
N ALA A 246 12.80 24.66 3.65
CA ALA A 246 12.88 25.08 5.06
C ALA A 246 12.05 24.20 6.01
N ASN A 247 11.03 23.51 5.51
CA ASN A 247 10.13 22.66 6.29
C ASN A 247 10.42 21.16 6.13
N ALA A 248 11.33 20.77 5.22
CA ALA A 248 11.73 19.39 5.05
C ALA A 248 12.76 19.01 6.12
N THR A 249 12.57 17.86 6.75
CA THR A 249 13.71 17.17 7.34
C THR A 249 14.57 16.71 6.17
N ASN A 250 15.89 16.87 6.25
CA ASN A 250 16.81 16.43 5.21
C ASN A 250 16.89 14.88 5.16
N THR A 251 15.73 14.22 5.06
CA THR A 251 15.69 12.77 4.89
C THR A 251 16.21 12.45 3.49
N ILE A 252 17.38 11.83 3.47
CA ILE A 252 18.00 11.42 2.21
C ILE A 252 17.50 10.00 1.89
N THR A 253 16.83 9.85 0.78
CA THR A 253 16.49 8.54 0.22
C THR A 253 17.69 8.00 -0.53
N TYR A 254 18.11 6.80 -0.20
CA TYR A 254 19.20 6.07 -0.85
C TYR A 254 18.66 4.89 -1.65
N GLY A 255 19.33 4.55 -2.73
CA GLY A 255 19.07 3.32 -3.44
C GLY A 255 20.17 2.97 -4.42
N GLN A 256 20.09 1.79 -4.98
CA GLN A 256 21.01 1.29 -5.98
C GLN A 256 20.24 0.74 -7.17
N ILE A 257 20.68 1.11 -8.36
CA ILE A 257 20.23 0.48 -9.60
C ILE A 257 21.38 -0.40 -10.06
N THR A 258 21.11 -1.70 -10.17
CA THR A 258 22.11 -2.69 -10.57
C THR A 258 21.82 -3.18 -11.98
N PHE A 259 22.73 -2.92 -12.91
CA PHE A 259 22.64 -3.45 -14.26
C PHE A 259 23.07 -4.92 -14.28
N HIS A 260 22.27 -5.73 -14.94
CA HIS A 260 22.51 -7.16 -15.10
C HIS A 260 21.99 -7.65 -16.47
N LYS A 261 22.43 -8.82 -16.90
CA LYS A 261 22.12 -9.38 -18.22
C LYS A 261 20.63 -9.72 -18.42
N ALA A 262 19.88 -9.85 -17.34
CA ALA A 262 18.45 -10.15 -17.37
C ALA A 262 17.52 -8.94 -17.53
N ILE A 263 18.05 -7.71 -17.60
CA ILE A 263 17.20 -6.50 -17.66
C ILE A 263 16.28 -6.55 -18.87
N GLY A 264 14.96 -6.44 -18.62
CA GLY A 264 13.92 -6.43 -19.65
C GLY A 264 13.79 -7.74 -20.42
N LYS A 265 14.46 -8.80 -20.00
CA LYS A 265 14.34 -10.12 -20.63
C LYS A 265 13.05 -10.81 -20.18
N PRO A 266 12.40 -11.57 -21.07
CA PRO A 266 11.16 -12.28 -20.74
C PRO A 266 11.39 -13.37 -19.70
N VAL A 267 10.45 -13.47 -18.77
CA VAL A 267 10.40 -14.53 -17.75
C VAL A 267 9.07 -15.25 -17.88
N SER A 268 9.09 -16.57 -17.94
CA SER A 268 7.91 -17.40 -17.82
C SER A 268 7.82 -18.06 -16.44
N TYR A 269 6.60 -18.24 -15.97
CA TYR A 269 6.27 -18.68 -14.61
C TYR A 269 5.42 -19.94 -14.65
N SER A 270 5.78 -20.94 -13.86
CA SER A 270 5.01 -22.16 -13.73
C SER A 270 4.99 -22.64 -12.26
N PRO A 271 3.83 -22.57 -11.57
CA PRO A 271 2.59 -21.90 -11.99
C PRO A 271 2.73 -20.38 -12.06
N LEU A 272 1.72 -19.71 -12.64
CA LEU A 272 1.65 -18.26 -12.65
C LEU A 272 1.47 -17.73 -11.21
N TYR A 273 2.01 -16.56 -10.92
CA TYR A 273 1.86 -15.87 -9.63
C TYR A 273 0.39 -15.57 -9.29
N HIS A 274 0.08 -15.48 -8.01
CA HIS A 274 -1.28 -15.20 -7.55
C HIS A 274 -1.73 -13.78 -7.92
N LYS A 275 -2.98 -13.64 -8.35
CA LYS A 275 -3.56 -12.36 -8.82
C LYS A 275 -3.47 -11.20 -7.82
N SER A 276 -3.42 -11.47 -6.51
CA SER A 276 -3.25 -10.46 -5.47
C SER A 276 -1.79 -10.01 -5.28
N TYR A 277 -0.82 -10.75 -5.87
CA TYR A 277 0.61 -10.52 -5.72
C TYR A 277 1.31 -10.58 -7.07
N GLN A 278 0.79 -9.81 -8.02
CA GLN A 278 1.25 -9.81 -9.40
C GLN A 278 2.35 -8.79 -9.71
N GLY A 279 2.79 -8.01 -8.70
CA GLY A 279 3.78 -6.97 -8.89
C GLY A 279 3.40 -6.02 -10.03
N GLN A 280 4.33 -5.82 -10.96
CA GLN A 280 4.12 -5.12 -12.24
C GLN A 280 3.90 -6.09 -13.41
N GLY A 281 3.49 -7.32 -13.13
CA GLY A 281 3.30 -8.36 -14.14
C GLY A 281 4.60 -9.10 -14.48
N GLU A 282 4.68 -9.64 -15.71
CA GLU A 282 5.75 -10.54 -16.14
C GLU A 282 7.16 -9.95 -16.03
N GLY A 283 7.31 -8.63 -16.19
CA GLY A 283 8.60 -7.94 -16.12
C GLY A 283 9.10 -7.65 -14.71
N THR A 284 8.35 -7.98 -13.66
CA THR A 284 8.72 -7.60 -12.27
C THR A 284 10.12 -8.06 -11.88
N LEU A 285 10.48 -9.31 -12.19
CA LEU A 285 11.78 -9.87 -11.79
C LEU A 285 12.98 -9.35 -12.61
N THR A 286 12.72 -8.64 -13.70
CA THR A 286 13.79 -8.15 -14.62
C THR A 286 13.76 -6.65 -14.82
N ASN A 287 13.07 -5.89 -13.94
CA ASN A 287 12.87 -4.44 -14.06
C ASN A 287 13.97 -3.58 -13.39
N VAL A 288 15.03 -4.15 -12.85
CA VAL A 288 16.15 -3.54 -12.10
C VAL A 288 15.79 -2.97 -10.72
N ILE A 289 14.53 -3.06 -10.31
CA ILE A 289 14.07 -2.53 -9.02
C ILE A 289 14.06 -3.68 -8.00
N ARG A 290 14.57 -3.40 -6.81
CA ARG A 290 14.38 -4.31 -5.66
C ARG A 290 13.14 -3.88 -4.90
N GLY A 291 12.31 -4.86 -4.55
CA GLY A 291 11.20 -4.64 -3.63
C GLY A 291 11.69 -4.17 -2.26
N THR A 292 10.87 -3.37 -1.60
CA THR A 292 11.08 -2.94 -0.21
C THR A 292 10.49 -3.95 0.77
N LYS A 293 10.53 -3.66 2.07
CA LYS A 293 9.83 -4.45 3.09
C LYS A 293 8.28 -4.39 2.96
N ASN A 294 7.77 -3.50 2.13
CA ASN A 294 6.35 -3.43 1.82
C ASN A 294 6.02 -4.37 0.65
N PHE A 295 5.40 -5.51 0.91
CA PHE A 295 5.00 -6.46 -0.12
C PHE A 295 3.88 -5.95 -1.07
N HIS A 296 3.33 -4.76 -0.81
CA HIS A 296 2.40 -4.05 -1.68
C HIS A 296 3.06 -2.92 -2.50
N ASP A 297 4.38 -2.83 -2.55
CA ASP A 297 5.10 -1.82 -3.32
C ASP A 297 5.09 -2.05 -4.85
N GLY A 298 4.48 -3.14 -5.29
CA GLY A 298 4.40 -3.53 -6.70
C GLY A 298 5.68 -4.15 -7.25
N GLN A 299 6.65 -4.52 -6.40
CA GLN A 299 7.93 -5.12 -6.82
C GLN A 299 8.04 -6.60 -6.42
N TRP A 300 6.98 -7.18 -5.89
CA TRP A 300 6.94 -8.54 -5.42
C TRP A 300 5.94 -9.39 -6.20
N LEU A 301 6.36 -10.59 -6.57
CA LEU A 301 5.48 -11.65 -7.06
C LEU A 301 5.28 -12.68 -5.94
N GLY A 302 4.07 -13.20 -5.78
CA GLY A 302 3.77 -14.15 -4.73
C GLY A 302 2.98 -15.37 -5.21
N TRP A 303 3.25 -16.50 -4.58
CA TRP A 303 2.58 -17.79 -4.77
C TRP A 303 2.04 -18.30 -3.44
N LEU A 304 1.01 -19.10 -3.47
CA LEU A 304 0.33 -19.61 -2.28
C LEU A 304 0.60 -21.11 -2.07
N GLY A 305 1.79 -21.44 -1.56
CA GLY A 305 2.16 -22.81 -1.21
C GLY A 305 2.54 -23.70 -2.42
N ASP A 306 2.91 -23.08 -3.55
CA ASP A 306 3.30 -23.80 -4.75
C ASP A 306 4.82 -23.88 -4.90
N ASP A 307 5.33 -24.98 -5.46
CA ASP A 307 6.67 -25.02 -6.03
C ASP A 307 6.69 -24.30 -7.37
N VAL A 308 7.64 -23.40 -7.54
CA VAL A 308 7.65 -22.46 -8.67
C VAL A 308 8.87 -22.65 -9.55
N THR A 309 8.66 -22.76 -10.85
CA THR A 309 9.71 -22.70 -11.86
C THR A 309 9.69 -21.36 -12.59
N LEU A 310 10.80 -20.66 -12.56
CA LEU A 310 11.03 -19.41 -13.28
C LEU A 310 11.97 -19.71 -14.45
N THR A 311 11.54 -19.42 -15.68
CA THR A 311 12.41 -19.58 -16.86
C THR A 311 12.71 -18.21 -17.46
N LEU A 312 13.97 -17.80 -17.38
CA LEU A 312 14.47 -16.55 -17.93
C LEU A 312 15.14 -16.81 -19.27
N ASP A 313 14.64 -16.19 -20.34
CA ASP A 313 15.25 -16.26 -21.67
C ASP A 313 16.16 -15.03 -21.89
N LEU A 314 17.45 -15.27 -22.00
CA LEU A 314 18.43 -14.21 -22.27
C LEU A 314 18.47 -13.82 -23.77
N GLY A 315 17.79 -14.58 -24.66
CA GLY A 315 17.70 -14.31 -26.10
C GLY A 315 18.90 -14.82 -26.90
N GLU A 316 20.03 -15.02 -26.26
CA GLU A 316 21.27 -15.52 -26.87
C GLU A 316 22.12 -16.28 -25.85
N THR A 317 23.00 -17.13 -26.31
CA THR A 317 23.96 -17.83 -25.45
C THR A 317 24.86 -16.82 -24.74
N THR A 318 24.73 -16.74 -23.44
CA THR A 318 25.37 -15.72 -22.61
C THR A 318 26.11 -16.38 -21.45
N GLU A 319 27.34 -15.95 -21.18
CA GLU A 319 28.08 -16.37 -19.99
C GLU A 319 27.40 -15.84 -18.73
N VAL A 320 27.08 -16.72 -17.77
CA VAL A 320 26.47 -16.40 -16.49
C VAL A 320 27.40 -16.86 -15.38
N SER A 321 27.89 -15.92 -14.59
CA SER A 321 28.75 -16.21 -13.43
C SER A 321 28.01 -16.20 -12.10
N GLU A 322 26.85 -15.51 -12.04
CA GLU A 322 26.08 -15.37 -10.82
C GLU A 322 24.60 -15.22 -11.13
N VAL A 323 23.74 -15.82 -10.32
CA VAL A 323 22.29 -15.62 -10.30
C VAL A 323 21.90 -15.12 -8.92
N ARG A 324 21.19 -14.00 -8.86
CA ARG A 324 20.64 -13.44 -7.62
C ARG A 324 19.14 -13.33 -7.72
N ILE A 325 18.45 -13.79 -6.71
CA ILE A 325 17.00 -13.59 -6.55
C ILE A 325 16.73 -12.97 -5.18
N GLY A 326 15.83 -11.99 -5.14
CA GLY A 326 15.32 -11.44 -3.88
C GLY A 326 14.12 -12.24 -3.40
N ALA A 327 14.07 -12.57 -2.13
CA ALA A 327 12.91 -13.15 -1.47
C ALA A 327 12.58 -12.34 -0.21
N MET A 328 11.32 -12.35 0.20
CA MET A 328 10.84 -11.66 1.40
C MET A 328 10.48 -12.68 2.48
N ASP A 329 10.79 -12.35 3.73
CA ASP A 329 10.27 -12.99 4.92
C ASP A 329 9.47 -11.97 5.73
N ALA A 330 8.16 -12.24 5.89
CA ALA A 330 7.25 -11.45 6.72
C ALA A 330 6.23 -12.40 7.34
N GLN A 331 6.68 -13.21 8.30
CA GLN A 331 5.92 -14.34 8.87
C GLN A 331 4.61 -13.92 9.53
N SER A 332 4.56 -12.72 10.11
CA SER A 332 3.31 -12.15 10.65
C SER A 332 2.22 -11.95 9.57
N SER A 333 2.64 -11.83 8.30
CA SER A 333 1.76 -11.73 7.14
C SER A 333 1.65 -13.04 6.35
N GLY A 334 2.19 -14.15 6.90
CA GLY A 334 2.20 -15.46 6.22
C GLY A 334 3.15 -15.56 5.02
N ILE A 335 4.17 -14.68 4.95
CA ILE A 335 5.16 -14.68 3.87
C ILE A 335 6.43 -15.34 4.38
N TYR A 336 6.92 -16.33 3.67
CA TYR A 336 8.09 -17.14 4.05
C TYR A 336 9.11 -17.17 2.92
N PHE A 337 10.39 -17.33 3.27
CA PHE A 337 11.42 -17.66 2.30
C PHE A 337 11.15 -19.03 1.64
N PRO A 338 11.55 -19.21 0.37
CA PRO A 338 11.59 -20.54 -0.21
C PRO A 338 12.56 -21.42 0.58
N GLU A 339 12.19 -22.67 0.84
CA GLU A 339 13.04 -23.62 1.55
C GLU A 339 14.29 -24.00 0.74
N ARG A 340 14.16 -24.00 -0.58
CA ARG A 340 15.21 -24.39 -1.52
C ARG A 340 15.15 -23.56 -2.79
N LEU A 341 16.31 -23.21 -3.31
CA LEU A 341 16.49 -22.61 -4.62
C LEU A 341 17.42 -23.50 -5.45
N THR A 342 16.97 -23.88 -6.63
CA THR A 342 17.76 -24.65 -7.59
C THR A 342 17.95 -23.81 -8.85
N VAL A 343 19.17 -23.76 -9.37
CA VAL A 343 19.50 -23.06 -10.61
C VAL A 343 19.93 -24.07 -11.68
N ALA A 344 19.29 -24.02 -12.84
CA ALA A 344 19.68 -24.82 -13.99
C ALA A 344 19.91 -23.92 -15.22
N LEU A 345 20.88 -24.25 -16.03
CA LEU A 345 21.23 -23.52 -17.25
C LEU A 345 20.96 -24.38 -18.50
N SER A 346 20.55 -23.72 -19.59
CA SER A 346 20.37 -24.33 -20.90
C SER A 346 20.94 -23.42 -22.00
N ALA A 347 21.59 -23.98 -23.01
CA ALA A 347 22.04 -23.26 -24.19
C ALA A 347 21.03 -23.34 -25.35
N ASP A 348 20.04 -24.24 -25.29
CA ASP A 348 19.08 -24.50 -26.36
C ASP A 348 17.61 -24.31 -25.94
N GLY A 349 17.39 -23.90 -24.67
CA GLY A 349 16.05 -23.73 -24.09
C GLY A 349 15.28 -25.03 -23.86
N LYS A 350 15.89 -26.20 -24.06
CA LYS A 350 15.25 -27.51 -23.92
C LYS A 350 15.96 -28.41 -22.93
N ASN A 351 17.27 -28.45 -23.00
CA ASN A 351 18.10 -29.31 -22.17
C ASN A 351 18.72 -28.49 -21.05
N TYR A 352 18.19 -28.65 -19.83
CA TYR A 352 18.64 -27.93 -18.64
C TYR A 352 19.58 -28.80 -17.80
N ARG A 353 20.66 -28.19 -17.34
CA ARG A 353 21.62 -28.79 -16.41
C ARG A 353 21.62 -27.99 -15.12
N GLU A 354 21.36 -28.64 -13.99
CA GLU A 354 21.49 -28.06 -12.65
C GLU A 354 22.94 -27.67 -12.37
N VAL A 355 23.13 -26.47 -11.83
CA VAL A 355 24.47 -25.91 -11.54
C VAL A 355 24.59 -25.42 -10.12
N ALA A 356 23.48 -25.17 -9.40
CA ALA A 356 23.41 -24.79 -8.00
C ALA A 356 22.03 -25.15 -7.39
#